data_2c6dbe4c865d4e6b5c8c1416e02569e0
#
_entry.id   2c6dbe4c865d4e6b5c8c1416e02569e0
#
_cell.length_a   1.000
_cell.length_b   1.000
_cell.length_c   1.000
_cell.angle_alpha   90.00
_cell.angle_beta   90.00
_cell.angle_gamma   90.00
#
_symmetry.space_group_name_H-M   'P 1'
#
loop_
_entity.id
_entity.type
_entity.pdbx_description
1 polymer ?
#
loop_
_entity_poly.entity_id
_entity_poly.type
_entity_poly.pdbx_seq_one_letter_code
_entity_poly.pdbx_strand_id
1 'polypeptide(L)'
;MKTTLKALFLSTALGAFAFPALAEDLVVGLATAQTGGLAPYDQPSLKGLQMAVDEINAAGGIAGKFPIKMIAKDTRSDAAQTALVAQELVDEGIKILITPCDADPSIAAGQITQAAQIPAFSFCATTPTMPLAVGDYMFGNYPADNVQAAVLANYAKEKGFKTAYVLKSPDTAYTLKLPEYFVTSFKGKGGEVVGEGTYSMGQQDFSAEVTKIKALNPAPDVIMTAAYEPDFPAFIRQLRGAGVATPILGSDGIDSPTTFGLGPLVDGVVFTTAGFATEGSPLAAFNEKYKAKFGQDPDTVYIANGYDLGKVIEAAVTKADSVESTAIREAIASLDGVEGVTGKISYVGTQGMPMRSVSLVRIEGGNRSLVSQGVPAAEDVPAP
;
A
#
# COMPACT_ATOMS: atom_id res chain seq x y z
N MET A 1 -4.83 61.79 71.99
CA MET A 1 -4.85 61.82 70.51
C MET A 1 -4.29 60.48 70.04
N LYS A 2 -5.16 59.57 69.54
CA LYS A 2 -4.78 58.26 69.02
C LYS A 2 -4.82 58.31 67.47
N THR A 3 -3.68 58.22 66.85
CA THR A 3 -3.55 58.23 65.40
C THR A 3 -3.54 56.76 64.87
N THR A 4 -4.60 56.37 64.18
CA THR A 4 -4.74 55.05 63.54
C THR A 4 -4.11 55.02 62.15
N LEU A 5 -3.07 54.22 61.97
CA LEU A 5 -2.42 54.02 60.68
C LEU A 5 -3.20 52.94 59.92
N LYS A 6 -3.79 53.27 58.78
CA LYS A 6 -4.42 52.29 57.85
C LYS A 6 -3.36 51.77 56.90
N ALA A 7 -3.03 50.51 57.01
CA ALA A 7 -2.20 49.79 56.01
C ALA A 7 -3.03 49.41 54.79
N LEU A 8 -2.62 49.85 53.62
CA LEU A 8 -3.22 49.55 52.31
C LEU A 8 -2.51 48.35 51.77
N PHE A 9 -3.18 47.18 51.71
CA PHE A 9 -2.67 45.98 51.04
C PHE A 9 -2.91 46.13 49.52
N LEU A 10 -1.84 46.28 48.74
CA LEU A 10 -1.85 46.25 47.29
C LEU A 10 -1.68 44.77 46.86
N SER A 11 -2.77 44.13 46.47
CA SER A 11 -2.73 42.79 45.90
C SER A 11 -2.34 42.88 44.42
N THR A 12 -1.11 42.52 44.12
CA THR A 12 -0.62 42.29 42.73
C THR A 12 -1.18 40.96 42.21
N ALA A 13 -2.19 41.03 41.36
CA ALA A 13 -2.63 39.88 40.58
C ALA A 13 -1.56 39.57 39.50
N LEU A 14 -0.76 38.53 39.72
CA LEU A 14 0.06 37.94 38.68
C LEU A 14 -0.86 37.25 37.65
N GLY A 15 -1.14 37.94 36.53
CA GLY A 15 -1.77 37.32 35.38
C GLY A 15 -0.79 36.32 34.80
N ALA A 16 -1.11 35.02 34.89
CA ALA A 16 -0.41 34.00 34.15
C ALA A 16 -0.67 34.20 32.67
N PHE A 17 0.30 34.78 31.95
CA PHE A 17 0.31 34.75 30.51
C PHE A 17 0.57 33.30 30.11
N ALA A 18 -0.47 32.55 29.75
CA ALA A 18 -0.33 31.31 29.02
C ALA A 18 0.26 31.65 27.66
N PHE A 19 1.56 31.45 27.46
CA PHE A 19 2.16 31.41 26.15
C PHE A 19 1.45 30.30 25.39
N PRO A 20 0.93 30.53 24.15
CA PRO A 20 0.51 29.42 23.31
C PRO A 20 1.71 28.50 23.16
N ALA A 21 1.57 27.25 23.58
CA ALA A 21 2.56 26.23 23.23
C ALA A 21 2.70 26.29 21.71
N LEU A 22 3.91 26.55 21.22
CA LEU A 22 4.18 26.43 19.79
C LEU A 22 3.77 25.00 19.40
N ALA A 23 2.85 24.92 18.45
CA ALA A 23 2.46 23.63 17.88
C ALA A 23 3.74 22.96 17.35
N GLU A 24 4.02 21.74 17.82
CA GLU A 24 5.16 20.97 17.34
C GLU A 24 4.75 20.25 16.05
N ASP A 25 5.45 20.53 14.94
CA ASP A 25 5.15 19.92 13.67
C ASP A 25 5.47 18.42 13.68
N LEU A 26 4.54 17.60 13.19
CA LEU A 26 4.87 16.24 12.81
C LEU A 26 5.63 16.25 11.47
N VAL A 27 6.93 16.03 11.50
CA VAL A 27 7.74 15.97 10.28
C VAL A 27 7.72 14.57 9.71
N VAL A 28 7.15 14.41 8.52
CA VAL A 28 7.04 13.14 7.77
C VAL A 28 8.01 13.18 6.59
N GLY A 29 8.98 12.28 6.59
CA GLY A 29 9.89 12.09 5.46
C GLY A 29 9.27 11.18 4.40
N LEU A 30 9.50 11.51 3.13
CA LEU A 30 9.01 10.77 1.98
C LEU A 30 10.20 10.37 1.11
N ALA A 31 10.72 9.15 1.31
CA ALA A 31 11.69 8.52 0.43
C ALA A 31 10.91 7.72 -0.60
N THR A 32 10.46 8.37 -1.67
CA THR A 32 9.49 7.80 -2.63
C THR A 32 9.99 7.93 -4.06
N ALA A 33 9.55 7.03 -4.93
CA ALA A 33 9.90 7.06 -6.33
C ALA A 33 9.09 8.13 -7.08
N GLN A 34 9.68 9.29 -7.32
CA GLN A 34 9.08 10.31 -8.17
C GLN A 34 9.40 10.05 -9.64
N THR A 35 10.49 9.29 -9.90
CA THR A 35 10.92 8.85 -11.23
C THR A 35 11.26 7.36 -11.22
N GLY A 36 11.33 6.75 -12.43
CA GLY A 36 11.66 5.33 -12.59
C GLY A 36 10.44 4.41 -12.55
N GLY A 37 10.69 3.09 -12.45
CA GLY A 37 9.67 2.04 -12.61
C GLY A 37 8.60 1.99 -11.53
N LEU A 38 8.87 2.48 -10.32
CA LEU A 38 7.91 2.54 -9.21
C LEU A 38 7.07 3.83 -9.18
N ALA A 39 7.44 4.84 -9.97
CA ALA A 39 6.71 6.11 -10.02
C ALA A 39 5.21 5.98 -10.34
N PRO A 40 4.75 5.05 -11.20
CA PRO A 40 3.33 4.83 -11.46
C PRO A 40 2.51 4.42 -10.23
N TYR A 41 3.15 3.91 -9.18
CA TYR A 41 2.53 3.48 -7.92
C TYR A 41 2.71 4.51 -6.81
N ASP A 42 3.93 5.05 -6.67
CA ASP A 42 4.27 6.00 -5.61
C ASP A 42 3.63 7.37 -5.80
N GLN A 43 3.59 7.91 -7.03
CA GLN A 43 3.03 9.23 -7.28
C GLN A 43 1.51 9.30 -6.99
N PRO A 44 0.68 8.33 -7.42
CA PRO A 44 -0.73 8.29 -7.01
C PRO A 44 -0.89 8.19 -5.48
N SER A 45 -0.10 7.33 -4.82
CA SER A 45 -0.12 7.18 -3.36
C SER A 45 0.26 8.50 -2.66
N LEU A 46 1.30 9.17 -3.13
CA LEU A 46 1.72 10.48 -2.61
C LEU A 46 0.62 11.53 -2.77
N LYS A 47 -0.07 11.54 -3.91
CA LYS A 47 -1.18 12.48 -4.16
C LYS A 47 -2.34 12.26 -3.18
N GLY A 48 -2.66 10.99 -2.87
CA GLY A 48 -3.65 10.65 -1.86
C GLY A 48 -3.25 11.08 -0.46
N LEU A 49 -2.01 10.80 -0.06
CA LEU A 49 -1.46 11.24 1.23
C LEU A 49 -1.47 12.76 1.36
N GLN A 50 -1.04 13.49 0.32
CA GLN A 50 -1.09 14.97 0.30
C GLN A 50 -2.51 15.47 0.54
N MET A 51 -3.51 14.83 -0.08
CA MET A 51 -4.91 15.22 0.10
C MET A 51 -5.37 15.04 1.56
N ALA A 52 -4.99 13.94 2.21
CA ALA A 52 -5.28 13.71 3.63
C ALA A 52 -4.56 14.75 4.52
N VAL A 53 -3.28 15.02 4.25
CA VAL A 53 -2.49 16.00 5.01
C VAL A 53 -3.05 17.42 4.86
N ASP A 54 -3.46 17.83 3.66
CA ASP A 54 -4.11 19.12 3.43
C ASP A 54 -5.36 19.28 4.30
N GLU A 55 -6.18 18.24 4.40
CA GLU A 55 -7.42 18.25 5.20
C GLU A 55 -7.14 18.29 6.71
N ILE A 56 -6.19 17.49 7.17
CA ILE A 56 -5.76 17.44 8.57
C ILE A 56 -5.23 18.84 8.97
N ASN A 57 -4.37 19.42 8.15
CA ASN A 57 -3.79 20.74 8.44
C ASN A 57 -4.82 21.85 8.37
N ALA A 58 -5.77 21.79 7.43
CA ALA A 58 -6.88 22.76 7.36
C ALA A 58 -7.80 22.68 8.59
N ALA A 59 -7.88 21.51 9.23
CA ALA A 59 -8.61 21.32 10.51
C ALA A 59 -7.80 21.75 11.75
N GLY A 60 -6.59 22.28 11.59
CA GLY A 60 -5.72 22.72 12.68
C GLY A 60 -4.65 21.72 13.11
N GLY A 61 -4.38 20.71 12.28
CA GLY A 61 -3.43 19.63 12.55
C GLY A 61 -4.06 18.47 13.30
N ILE A 62 -3.29 17.41 13.51
CA ILE A 62 -3.73 16.20 14.24
C ILE A 62 -4.13 16.60 15.65
N ALA A 63 -5.32 16.21 16.08
CA ALA A 63 -5.93 16.56 17.37
C ALA A 63 -5.97 18.10 17.65
N GLY A 64 -5.90 18.94 16.60
CA GLY A 64 -5.82 20.40 16.74
C GLY A 64 -4.51 20.90 17.34
N LYS A 65 -3.44 20.08 17.33
CA LYS A 65 -2.16 20.36 18.00
C LYS A 65 -0.96 20.20 17.09
N PHE A 66 -0.95 19.19 16.20
CA PHE A 66 0.22 18.74 15.47
C PHE A 66 0.00 18.88 13.96
N PRO A 67 0.38 20.03 13.37
CA PRO A 67 0.41 20.18 11.91
C PRO A 67 1.40 19.19 11.29
N ILE A 68 1.09 18.68 10.10
CA ILE A 68 1.97 17.76 9.37
C ILE A 68 2.81 18.56 8.37
N LYS A 69 4.12 18.37 8.42
CA LYS A 69 5.09 18.86 7.43
C LYS A 69 5.67 17.66 6.69
N MET A 70 5.58 17.65 5.38
CA MET A 70 6.18 16.62 4.54
C MET A 70 7.48 17.10 3.89
N ILE A 71 8.50 16.23 3.87
CA ILE A 71 9.77 16.45 3.18
C ILE A 71 9.95 15.29 2.19
N ALA A 72 9.85 15.57 0.90
CA ALA A 72 9.90 14.57 -0.16
C ALA A 72 11.24 14.59 -0.90
N LYS A 73 11.81 13.40 -1.11
CA LYS A 73 13.02 13.18 -1.91
C LYS A 73 12.83 12.01 -2.87
N ASP A 74 13.33 12.16 -4.10
CA ASP A 74 13.22 11.15 -5.15
C ASP A 74 14.21 10.01 -4.95
N THR A 75 13.73 8.79 -4.83
CA THR A 75 14.55 7.57 -4.76
C THR A 75 14.93 7.01 -6.12
N ARG A 76 14.35 7.54 -7.21
CA ARG A 76 14.57 7.10 -8.60
C ARG A 76 14.30 5.62 -8.83
N SER A 77 13.44 5.02 -8.00
CA SER A 77 13.15 3.57 -8.00
C SER A 77 14.38 2.68 -7.75
N ASP A 78 15.39 3.19 -7.05
CA ASP A 78 16.64 2.49 -6.76
C ASP A 78 16.77 2.25 -5.25
N ALA A 79 17.10 1.00 -4.84
CA ALA A 79 17.14 0.62 -3.44
C ALA A 79 18.32 1.29 -2.69
N ALA A 80 19.48 1.44 -3.34
CA ALA A 80 20.64 2.09 -2.71
C ALA A 80 20.37 3.59 -2.53
N GLN A 81 19.79 4.24 -3.54
CA GLN A 81 19.34 5.63 -3.45
C GLN A 81 18.27 5.81 -2.37
N THR A 82 17.36 4.83 -2.21
CA THR A 82 16.33 4.88 -1.17
C THR A 82 16.95 4.87 0.23
N ALA A 83 17.97 4.06 0.48
CA ALA A 83 18.68 4.05 1.74
C ALA A 83 19.41 5.39 2.01
N LEU A 84 20.08 5.96 1.00
CA LEU A 84 20.74 7.28 1.13
C LEU A 84 19.72 8.38 1.45
N VAL A 85 18.61 8.41 0.73
CA VAL A 85 17.52 9.38 0.98
C VAL A 85 16.92 9.20 2.38
N ALA A 86 16.75 7.95 2.85
CA ALA A 86 16.28 7.68 4.19
C ALA A 86 17.22 8.25 5.26
N GLN A 87 18.55 8.07 5.09
CA GLN A 87 19.52 8.63 6.01
C GLN A 87 19.49 10.16 6.03
N GLU A 88 19.43 10.80 4.87
CA GLU A 88 19.29 12.25 4.77
C GLU A 88 18.05 12.78 5.50
N LEU A 89 16.89 12.09 5.32
CA LEU A 89 15.65 12.47 5.98
C LEU A 89 15.73 12.27 7.50
N VAL A 90 16.40 11.19 7.97
CA VAL A 90 16.65 10.99 9.40
C VAL A 90 17.48 12.14 9.98
N ASP A 91 18.55 12.56 9.27
CA ASP A 91 19.39 13.68 9.67
C ASP A 91 18.63 15.02 9.68
N GLU A 92 17.57 15.16 8.89
CA GLU A 92 16.65 16.31 8.89
C GLU A 92 15.60 16.25 10.02
N GLY A 93 15.61 15.21 10.85
CA GLY A 93 14.80 15.11 12.07
C GLY A 93 13.34 14.67 11.83
N ILE A 94 13.10 13.87 10.81
CA ILE A 94 11.77 13.29 10.59
C ILE A 94 11.31 12.43 11.77
N LYS A 95 10.01 12.29 11.93
CA LYS A 95 9.36 11.48 12.97
C LYS A 95 8.71 10.21 12.42
N ILE A 96 8.40 10.19 11.15
CA ILE A 96 7.88 9.04 10.38
C ILE A 96 8.56 9.06 9.01
N LEU A 97 8.90 7.90 8.48
CA LEU A 97 9.35 7.74 7.09
C LEU A 97 8.28 7.03 6.26
N ILE A 98 8.02 7.50 5.05
CA ILE A 98 7.25 6.78 4.04
C ILE A 98 8.21 6.29 2.96
N THR A 99 8.13 5.01 2.60
CA THR A 99 9.01 4.32 1.66
C THR A 99 8.24 3.87 0.41
N PRO A 100 8.94 3.49 -0.68
CA PRO A 100 8.31 3.18 -1.95
C PRO A 100 7.33 1.98 -1.91
N CYS A 101 6.62 1.81 -3.00
CA CYS A 101 5.69 0.70 -3.27
C CYS A 101 6.41 -0.61 -3.66
N ASP A 102 7.57 -0.90 -3.08
CA ASP A 102 8.28 -2.17 -3.27
C ASP A 102 9.02 -2.54 -1.98
N ALA A 103 9.14 -3.86 -1.70
CA ALA A 103 9.72 -4.34 -0.45
C ALA A 103 11.24 -4.12 -0.39
N ASP A 104 11.97 -4.35 -1.46
CA ASP A 104 13.44 -4.29 -1.44
C ASP A 104 13.96 -2.89 -1.10
N PRO A 105 13.52 -1.79 -1.77
CA PRO A 105 13.90 -0.44 -1.36
C PRO A 105 13.33 -0.07 0.01
N SER A 106 12.14 -0.57 0.39
CA SER A 106 11.55 -0.31 1.70
C SER A 106 12.33 -0.97 2.83
N ILE A 107 12.87 -2.18 2.63
CA ILE A 107 13.75 -2.85 3.59
C ILE A 107 15.04 -2.05 3.75
N ALA A 108 15.65 -1.61 2.63
CA ALA A 108 16.89 -0.83 2.68
C ALA A 108 16.73 0.47 3.49
N ALA A 109 15.66 1.23 3.27
CA ALA A 109 15.32 2.42 4.04
C ALA A 109 14.90 2.09 5.48
N GLY A 110 14.13 1.04 5.66
CA GLY A 110 13.60 0.59 6.95
C GLY A 110 14.70 0.23 7.95
N GLN A 111 15.81 -0.36 7.50
CA GLN A 111 16.94 -0.65 8.37
C GLN A 111 17.60 0.62 8.94
N ILE A 112 17.63 1.71 8.16
CA ILE A 112 18.12 3.01 8.63
C ILE A 112 17.18 3.56 9.72
N THR A 113 15.87 3.55 9.47
CA THR A 113 14.90 4.07 10.43
C THR A 113 14.72 3.18 11.65
N GLN A 114 14.87 1.85 11.52
CA GLN A 114 14.89 0.93 12.65
C GLN A 114 16.04 1.27 13.62
N ALA A 115 17.24 1.53 13.09
CA ALA A 115 18.39 1.93 13.91
C ALA A 115 18.17 3.30 14.60
N ALA A 116 17.46 4.21 13.94
CA ALA A 116 17.09 5.52 14.46
C ALA A 116 15.82 5.50 15.34
N GLN A 117 15.15 4.36 15.51
CA GLN A 117 13.87 4.21 16.21
C GLN A 117 12.77 5.14 15.65
N ILE A 118 12.71 5.28 14.32
CA ILE A 118 11.71 6.05 13.60
C ILE A 118 10.79 5.08 12.85
N PRO A 119 9.45 5.11 13.06
CA PRO A 119 8.53 4.24 12.33
C PRO A 119 8.53 4.56 10.83
N ALA A 120 8.57 3.50 10.02
CA ALA A 120 8.49 3.59 8.58
C ALA A 120 7.26 2.85 8.05
N PHE A 121 6.60 3.43 7.04
CA PHE A 121 5.55 2.79 6.27
C PHE A 121 5.96 2.65 4.82
N SER A 122 5.76 1.47 4.22
CA SER A 122 5.68 1.42 2.77
C SER A 122 4.30 1.85 2.28
N PHE A 123 4.24 2.67 1.23
CA PHE A 123 2.98 3.05 0.62
C PHE A 123 2.13 1.84 0.25
N CYS A 124 2.72 0.89 -0.47
CA CYS A 124 1.97 -0.25 -0.97
C CYS A 124 2.80 -1.54 -1.17
N ALA A 125 4.00 -1.67 -0.59
CA ALA A 125 4.68 -2.96 -0.58
C ALA A 125 3.86 -3.99 0.19
N THR A 126 3.70 -5.16 -0.40
CA THR A 126 2.76 -6.19 0.05
C THR A 126 3.44 -7.43 0.63
N THR A 127 4.77 -7.51 0.53
CA THR A 127 5.56 -8.64 0.99
C THR A 127 5.50 -8.80 2.51
N PRO A 128 4.89 -9.88 3.04
CA PRO A 128 4.66 -10.03 4.48
C PRO A 128 5.94 -10.18 5.30
N THR A 129 7.04 -10.56 4.67
CA THR A 129 8.35 -10.68 5.33
C THR A 129 9.11 -9.36 5.42
N MET A 130 8.63 -8.28 4.81
CA MET A 130 9.28 -6.96 4.85
C MET A 130 9.45 -6.44 6.30
N PRO A 131 8.43 -6.38 7.14
CA PRO A 131 8.61 -5.97 8.53
C PRO A 131 9.50 -6.94 9.31
N LEU A 132 9.42 -8.24 9.03
CA LEU A 132 10.25 -9.26 9.69
C LEU A 132 11.75 -9.10 9.38
N ALA A 133 12.08 -8.64 8.18
CA ALA A 133 13.45 -8.40 7.74
C ALA A 133 14.05 -7.11 8.35
N VAL A 134 13.21 -6.15 8.71
CA VAL A 134 13.64 -4.84 9.25
C VAL A 134 13.57 -4.82 10.76
N GLY A 135 12.41 -5.11 11.33
CA GLY A 135 12.12 -5.01 12.76
C GLY A 135 10.80 -4.31 13.03
N ASP A 136 10.58 -3.99 14.30
CA ASP A 136 9.29 -3.54 14.84
C ASP A 136 8.96 -2.07 14.55
N TYR A 137 9.82 -1.34 13.86
CA TYR A 137 9.55 0.02 13.36
C TYR A 137 9.14 0.03 11.88
N MET A 138 9.02 -1.12 11.21
CA MET A 138 8.58 -1.20 9.82
C MET A 138 7.13 -1.69 9.69
N PHE A 139 6.34 -0.97 8.91
CA PHE A 139 4.92 -1.25 8.68
C PHE A 139 4.59 -1.23 7.18
N GLY A 140 3.69 -2.10 6.77
CA GLY A 140 3.03 -2.01 5.47
C GLY A 140 1.74 -1.19 5.57
N ASN A 141 1.19 -0.80 4.42
CA ASN A 141 -0.11 -0.12 4.34
C ASN A 141 -1.06 -0.79 3.34
N TYR A 142 -0.69 -1.93 2.79
CA TYR A 142 -1.45 -2.65 1.77
C TYR A 142 -1.74 -4.10 2.22
N PRO A 143 -2.77 -4.79 1.67
CA PRO A 143 -2.99 -6.21 1.96
C PRO A 143 -1.78 -7.07 1.57
N ALA A 144 -1.34 -7.94 2.46
CA ALA A 144 -0.13 -8.75 2.24
C ALA A 144 -0.26 -9.74 1.08
N ASP A 145 0.87 -10.10 0.43
CA ASP A 145 0.95 -11.03 -0.72
C ASP A 145 0.28 -12.38 -0.44
N ASN A 146 0.53 -12.96 0.72
CA ASN A 146 -0.05 -14.24 1.11
C ASN A 146 -1.57 -14.15 1.29
N VAL A 147 -2.09 -13.02 1.75
CA VAL A 147 -3.54 -12.75 1.86
C VAL A 147 -4.16 -12.61 0.47
N GLN A 148 -3.52 -11.85 -0.42
CA GLN A 148 -3.97 -11.69 -1.82
C GLN A 148 -3.97 -13.04 -2.55
N ALA A 149 -2.92 -13.83 -2.40
CA ALA A 149 -2.78 -15.16 -3.00
C ALA A 149 -3.88 -16.12 -2.52
N ALA A 150 -4.24 -16.08 -1.23
CA ALA A 150 -5.33 -16.87 -0.68
C ALA A 150 -6.68 -16.51 -1.33
N VAL A 151 -6.96 -15.22 -1.52
CA VAL A 151 -8.17 -14.73 -2.20
C VAL A 151 -8.23 -15.23 -3.65
N LEU A 152 -7.11 -15.16 -4.38
CA LEU A 152 -7.03 -15.65 -5.76
C LEU A 152 -7.22 -17.16 -5.85
N ALA A 153 -6.64 -17.94 -4.92
CA ALA A 153 -6.81 -19.38 -4.87
C ALA A 153 -8.23 -19.80 -4.48
N ASN A 154 -8.89 -19.06 -3.58
CA ASN A 154 -10.30 -19.24 -3.26
C ASN A 154 -11.18 -19.03 -4.49
N TYR A 155 -10.96 -17.94 -5.20
CA TYR A 155 -11.66 -17.66 -6.45
C TYR A 155 -11.44 -18.73 -7.51
N ALA A 156 -10.19 -19.19 -7.69
CA ALA A 156 -9.87 -20.27 -8.63
C ALA A 156 -10.67 -21.55 -8.31
N LYS A 157 -10.73 -21.93 -7.02
CA LYS A 157 -11.53 -23.07 -6.55
C LYS A 157 -13.04 -22.87 -6.83
N GLU A 158 -13.58 -21.69 -6.52
CA GLU A 158 -15.01 -21.35 -6.75
C GLU A 158 -15.38 -21.41 -8.24
N LYS A 159 -14.45 -21.03 -9.13
CA LYS A 159 -14.62 -21.13 -10.58
C LYS A 159 -14.42 -22.55 -11.13
N GLY A 160 -13.98 -23.48 -10.29
CA GLY A 160 -13.72 -24.86 -10.70
C GLY A 160 -12.42 -25.01 -11.50
N PHE A 161 -11.50 -24.04 -11.46
CA PHE A 161 -10.17 -24.14 -12.07
C PHE A 161 -9.37 -25.23 -11.33
N LYS A 162 -8.86 -26.19 -12.09
CA LYS A 162 -8.09 -27.33 -11.58
C LYS A 162 -6.62 -27.23 -11.93
N THR A 163 -6.29 -26.54 -13.02
CA THR A 163 -4.93 -26.45 -13.53
C THR A 163 -4.50 -24.99 -13.69
N ALA A 164 -3.27 -24.69 -13.28
CA ALA A 164 -2.68 -23.35 -13.41
C ALA A 164 -1.32 -23.38 -14.10
N TYR A 165 -1.04 -22.39 -14.92
CA TYR A 165 0.31 -22.00 -15.30
C TYR A 165 0.74 -20.82 -14.46
N VAL A 166 1.98 -20.80 -13.96
CA VAL A 166 2.49 -19.73 -13.09
C VAL A 166 3.66 -19.03 -13.77
N LEU A 167 3.52 -17.72 -13.95
CA LEU A 167 4.59 -16.86 -14.50
C LEU A 167 5.10 -15.94 -13.39
N LYS A 168 6.40 -16.01 -13.06
CA LYS A 168 7.03 -15.28 -11.96
C LYS A 168 8.38 -14.70 -12.37
N SER A 169 8.85 -13.69 -11.65
CA SER A 169 10.21 -13.15 -11.77
C SER A 169 10.96 -13.32 -10.43
N PRO A 170 12.24 -13.74 -10.47
CA PRO A 170 13.08 -13.80 -9.26
C PRO A 170 13.65 -12.43 -8.86
N ASP A 171 13.41 -11.38 -9.63
CA ASP A 171 14.13 -10.11 -9.51
C ASP A 171 13.60 -9.24 -8.36
N THR A 172 12.34 -9.47 -7.90
CA THR A 172 11.80 -8.83 -6.69
C THR A 172 11.09 -9.84 -5.79
N ALA A 173 11.02 -9.52 -4.50
CA ALA A 173 10.30 -10.35 -3.53
C ALA A 173 8.82 -10.50 -3.92
N TYR A 174 8.16 -9.45 -4.39
CA TYR A 174 6.77 -9.43 -4.83
C TYR A 174 6.50 -10.39 -5.99
N THR A 175 7.23 -10.23 -7.11
CA THR A 175 7.03 -11.01 -8.34
C THR A 175 7.41 -12.48 -8.19
N LEU A 176 8.20 -12.81 -7.17
CA LEU A 176 8.58 -14.18 -6.82
C LEU A 176 7.59 -14.79 -5.83
N LYS A 177 7.35 -14.13 -4.69
CA LYS A 177 6.68 -14.74 -3.54
C LYS A 177 5.16 -14.78 -3.65
N LEU A 178 4.53 -13.75 -4.21
CA LEU A 178 3.07 -13.78 -4.36
C LEU A 178 2.59 -14.96 -5.23
N PRO A 179 3.20 -15.25 -6.41
CA PRO A 179 2.90 -16.48 -7.15
C PRO A 179 3.21 -17.76 -6.37
N GLU A 180 4.26 -17.81 -5.54
CA GLU A 180 4.58 -18.98 -4.71
C GLU A 180 3.52 -19.19 -3.61
N TYR A 181 3.02 -18.14 -2.98
CA TYR A 181 1.89 -18.23 -2.04
C TYR A 181 0.61 -18.70 -2.73
N PHE A 182 0.36 -18.21 -3.95
CA PHE A 182 -0.76 -18.74 -4.75
C PHE A 182 -0.62 -20.24 -5.01
N VAL A 183 0.55 -20.71 -5.45
CA VAL A 183 0.83 -22.13 -5.67
C VAL A 183 0.53 -22.95 -4.42
N THR A 184 0.99 -22.48 -3.25
CA THR A 184 0.75 -23.16 -1.97
C THR A 184 -0.74 -23.26 -1.66
N SER A 185 -1.47 -22.13 -1.74
CA SER A 185 -2.91 -22.09 -1.49
C SER A 185 -3.71 -22.90 -2.52
N PHE A 186 -3.36 -22.79 -3.80
CA PHE A 186 -4.06 -23.47 -4.89
C PHE A 186 -3.91 -25.01 -4.78
N LYS A 187 -2.69 -25.49 -4.53
CA LYS A 187 -2.43 -26.93 -4.29
C LYS A 187 -3.14 -27.43 -3.04
N GLY A 188 -3.15 -26.65 -1.95
CA GLY A 188 -3.89 -26.96 -0.73
C GLY A 188 -5.40 -27.12 -0.95
N LYS A 189 -5.93 -26.52 -2.03
CA LYS A 189 -7.34 -26.61 -2.43
C LYS A 189 -7.61 -27.65 -3.54
N GLY A 190 -6.62 -28.48 -3.87
CA GLY A 190 -6.71 -29.56 -4.86
C GLY A 190 -6.40 -29.13 -6.29
N GLY A 191 -5.84 -27.94 -6.50
CA GLY A 191 -5.37 -27.48 -7.80
C GLY A 191 -3.99 -28.07 -8.16
N GLU A 192 -3.68 -28.11 -9.45
CA GLU A 192 -2.42 -28.58 -10.01
C GLU A 192 -1.72 -27.46 -10.80
N VAL A 193 -0.41 -27.29 -10.60
CA VAL A 193 0.42 -26.40 -11.43
C VAL A 193 0.99 -27.24 -12.56
N VAL A 194 0.50 -27.02 -13.78
CA VAL A 194 0.86 -27.77 -14.99
C VAL A 194 2.04 -27.18 -15.76
N GLY A 195 2.53 -26.03 -15.34
CA GLY A 195 3.71 -25.39 -15.90
C GLY A 195 4.10 -24.13 -15.15
N GLU A 196 5.38 -23.80 -15.22
CA GLU A 196 5.95 -22.57 -14.66
C GLU A 196 6.86 -21.89 -15.70
N GLY A 197 6.85 -20.56 -15.70
CA GLY A 197 7.75 -19.71 -16.47
C GLY A 197 8.39 -18.66 -15.61
N THR A 198 9.54 -18.18 -16.04
CA THR A 198 10.24 -17.06 -15.43
C THR A 198 10.51 -15.98 -16.45
N TYR A 199 10.52 -14.74 -16.00
CA TYR A 199 10.91 -13.58 -16.80
C TYR A 199 11.84 -12.67 -15.97
N SER A 200 12.59 -11.80 -16.63
CA SER A 200 13.35 -10.75 -15.96
C SER A 200 12.58 -9.44 -16.00
N MET A 201 12.64 -8.67 -14.91
CA MET A 201 11.97 -7.37 -14.82
C MET A 201 12.46 -6.44 -15.96
N GLY A 202 11.50 -5.75 -16.58
CA GLY A 202 11.76 -4.90 -17.76
C GLY A 202 11.85 -5.65 -19.10
N GLN A 203 11.60 -6.96 -19.09
CA GLN A 203 11.61 -7.80 -20.31
C GLN A 203 10.52 -7.32 -21.29
N GLN A 204 10.90 -7.14 -22.56
CA GLN A 204 9.97 -6.71 -23.62
C GLN A 204 9.51 -7.86 -24.52
N ASP A 205 10.25 -8.96 -24.58
CA ASP A 205 9.92 -10.13 -25.39
C ASP A 205 9.55 -11.33 -24.52
N PHE A 206 8.28 -11.72 -24.56
CA PHE A 206 7.70 -12.85 -23.86
C PHE A 206 7.37 -14.03 -24.79
N SER A 207 7.89 -14.03 -26.01
CA SER A 207 7.59 -15.05 -27.02
C SER A 207 7.91 -16.47 -26.56
N ALA A 208 8.98 -16.64 -25.79
CA ALA A 208 9.37 -17.95 -25.25
C ALA A 208 8.35 -18.47 -24.22
N GLU A 209 7.92 -17.63 -23.27
CA GLU A 209 6.91 -17.96 -22.24
C GLU A 209 5.55 -18.21 -22.87
N VAL A 210 5.15 -17.36 -23.84
CA VAL A 210 3.90 -17.52 -24.59
C VAL A 210 3.91 -18.86 -25.38
N THR A 211 5.04 -19.22 -25.99
CA THR A 211 5.20 -20.49 -26.70
C THR A 211 5.05 -21.69 -25.76
N LYS A 212 5.65 -21.63 -24.55
CA LYS A 212 5.49 -22.67 -23.53
C LYS A 212 4.03 -22.84 -23.12
N ILE A 213 3.33 -21.72 -22.83
CA ILE A 213 1.92 -21.75 -22.45
C ILE A 213 1.07 -22.37 -23.54
N LYS A 214 1.29 -21.94 -24.79
CA LYS A 214 0.54 -22.42 -25.96
C LYS A 214 0.78 -23.91 -26.28
N ALA A 215 1.93 -24.45 -25.91
CA ALA A 215 2.29 -25.84 -26.12
C ALA A 215 1.61 -26.80 -25.11
N LEU A 216 1.03 -26.31 -24.03
CA LEU A 216 0.34 -27.14 -23.04
C LEU A 216 -0.96 -27.71 -23.62
N ASN A 217 -1.14 -29.03 -23.50
CA ASN A 217 -2.32 -29.74 -23.95
C ASN A 217 -2.73 -30.80 -22.91
N PRO A 218 -3.86 -30.62 -22.20
CA PRO A 218 -4.79 -29.49 -22.34
C PRO A 218 -4.18 -28.16 -21.90
N ALA A 219 -4.74 -27.06 -22.41
CA ALA A 219 -4.41 -25.73 -21.96
C ALA A 219 -4.74 -25.57 -20.45
N PRO A 220 -3.97 -24.79 -19.68
CA PRO A 220 -4.28 -24.54 -18.29
C PRO A 220 -5.61 -23.79 -18.14
N ASP A 221 -6.36 -24.07 -17.08
CA ASP A 221 -7.61 -23.37 -16.78
C ASP A 221 -7.37 -21.87 -16.50
N VAL A 222 -6.19 -21.56 -15.95
CA VAL A 222 -5.83 -20.21 -15.56
C VAL A 222 -4.32 -19.95 -15.62
N ILE A 223 -3.93 -18.72 -15.87
CA ILE A 223 -2.54 -18.25 -15.71
C ILE A 223 -2.50 -17.34 -14.49
N MET A 224 -1.57 -17.60 -13.57
CA MET A 224 -1.28 -16.73 -12.42
C MET A 224 0.01 -15.96 -12.65
N THR A 225 -0.01 -14.65 -12.42
CA THR A 225 1.20 -13.82 -12.42
C THR A 225 1.06 -12.62 -11.49
N ALA A 226 2.17 -12.21 -10.86
CA ALA A 226 2.33 -10.95 -10.16
C ALA A 226 3.12 -9.93 -11.00
N ALA A 227 3.16 -10.10 -12.32
CA ALA A 227 3.77 -9.11 -13.20
C ALA A 227 3.02 -7.77 -13.11
N TYR A 228 3.79 -6.67 -13.10
CA TYR A 228 3.29 -5.30 -13.07
C TYR A 228 3.93 -4.48 -14.20
N GLU A 229 3.82 -3.17 -14.19
CA GLU A 229 4.40 -2.33 -15.24
C GLU A 229 5.94 -2.34 -15.22
N PRO A 230 6.59 -2.42 -16.41
CA PRO A 230 6.00 -2.48 -17.77
C PRO A 230 5.72 -3.91 -18.27
N ASP A 231 6.01 -4.94 -17.47
CA ASP A 231 6.09 -6.34 -17.90
C ASP A 231 4.71 -6.95 -18.20
N PHE A 232 3.72 -6.70 -17.34
CA PHE A 232 2.37 -7.21 -17.57
C PHE A 232 1.76 -6.72 -18.88
N PRO A 233 1.80 -5.43 -19.23
CA PRO A 233 1.38 -4.95 -20.53
C PRO A 233 2.11 -5.60 -21.71
N ALA A 234 3.41 -5.85 -21.62
CA ALA A 234 4.19 -6.51 -22.65
C ALA A 234 3.78 -7.98 -22.80
N PHE A 235 3.66 -8.69 -21.70
CA PHE A 235 3.23 -10.10 -21.65
C PHE A 235 1.83 -10.29 -22.24
N ILE A 236 0.83 -9.55 -21.75
CA ILE A 236 -0.57 -9.75 -22.16
C ILE A 236 -0.78 -9.46 -23.64
N ARG A 237 -0.11 -8.44 -24.22
CA ARG A 237 -0.17 -8.16 -25.66
C ARG A 237 0.29 -9.35 -26.49
N GLN A 238 1.43 -9.94 -26.12
CA GLN A 238 2.00 -11.08 -26.84
C GLN A 238 1.16 -12.35 -26.63
N LEU A 239 0.68 -12.58 -25.41
CA LEU A 239 -0.16 -13.73 -25.09
C LEU A 239 -1.46 -13.70 -25.91
N ARG A 240 -2.17 -12.57 -25.89
CA ARG A 240 -3.41 -12.42 -26.67
C ARG A 240 -3.16 -12.37 -28.18
N GLY A 241 -2.05 -11.75 -28.62
CA GLY A 241 -1.61 -11.76 -30.01
C GLY A 241 -1.32 -13.16 -30.55
N ALA A 242 -0.86 -14.07 -29.70
CA ALA A 242 -0.65 -15.49 -30.04
C ALA A 242 -1.96 -16.32 -30.01
N GLY A 243 -3.10 -15.73 -29.72
CA GLY A 243 -4.41 -16.40 -29.65
C GLY A 243 -4.67 -17.18 -28.36
N VAL A 244 -3.89 -16.95 -27.30
CA VAL A 244 -4.12 -17.59 -26.00
C VAL A 244 -5.17 -16.78 -25.25
N ALA A 245 -6.35 -17.38 -25.02
CA ALA A 245 -7.50 -16.76 -24.35
C ALA A 245 -7.63 -17.17 -22.88
N THR A 246 -6.72 -18.00 -22.35
CA THR A 246 -6.75 -18.48 -20.96
C THR A 246 -6.95 -17.32 -20.00
N PRO A 247 -7.89 -17.44 -19.01
CA PRO A 247 -8.09 -16.43 -17.97
C PRO A 247 -6.79 -16.14 -17.20
N ILE A 248 -6.67 -14.91 -16.69
CA ILE A 248 -5.50 -14.50 -15.90
C ILE A 248 -5.97 -14.11 -14.51
N LEU A 249 -5.27 -14.61 -13.50
CA LEU A 249 -5.29 -14.11 -12.14
C LEU A 249 -4.03 -13.27 -11.91
N GLY A 250 -4.25 -12.03 -11.53
CA GLY A 250 -3.19 -11.08 -11.22
C GLY A 250 -3.34 -10.50 -9.83
N SER A 251 -2.40 -9.69 -9.45
CA SER A 251 -2.38 -9.01 -8.15
C SER A 251 -2.48 -7.50 -8.31
N ASP A 252 -2.30 -6.76 -7.25
CA ASP A 252 -2.49 -5.32 -7.18
C ASP A 252 -1.65 -4.51 -8.19
N GLY A 253 -0.47 -5.01 -8.58
CA GLY A 253 0.35 -4.37 -9.61
C GLY A 253 -0.33 -4.20 -10.98
N ILE A 254 -1.47 -4.88 -11.21
CA ILE A 254 -2.31 -4.70 -12.40
C ILE A 254 -3.19 -3.44 -12.30
N ASP A 255 -3.44 -2.90 -11.10
CA ASP A 255 -4.28 -1.71 -10.90
C ASP A 255 -3.58 -0.44 -11.39
N SER A 256 -3.50 -0.28 -12.70
CA SER A 256 -2.81 0.84 -13.34
C SER A 256 -3.53 1.35 -14.57
N PRO A 257 -3.42 2.66 -14.87
CA PRO A 257 -3.98 3.25 -16.09
C PRO A 257 -3.45 2.60 -17.36
N THR A 258 -2.17 2.21 -17.39
CA THR A 258 -1.54 1.53 -18.54
C THR A 258 -2.21 0.18 -18.80
N THR A 259 -2.46 -0.60 -17.77
CA THR A 259 -3.18 -1.88 -17.89
C THR A 259 -4.61 -1.67 -18.40
N PHE A 260 -5.35 -0.72 -17.82
CA PHE A 260 -6.73 -0.46 -18.26
C PHE A 260 -6.81 0.10 -19.66
N GLY A 261 -5.77 0.85 -20.10
CA GLY A 261 -5.63 1.35 -21.46
C GLY A 261 -5.41 0.28 -22.53
N LEU A 262 -5.19 -1.00 -22.15
CA LEU A 262 -5.05 -2.11 -23.08
C LEU A 262 -6.39 -2.57 -23.70
N GLY A 263 -7.51 -2.08 -23.17
CA GLY A 263 -8.85 -2.36 -23.69
C GLY A 263 -9.16 -3.86 -23.71
N PRO A 264 -9.62 -4.43 -24.85
CA PRO A 264 -10.03 -5.83 -24.91
C PRO A 264 -8.94 -6.87 -24.60
N LEU A 265 -7.67 -6.50 -24.62
CA LEU A 265 -6.58 -7.45 -24.31
C LEU A 265 -6.60 -7.92 -22.85
N VAL A 266 -7.16 -7.12 -21.95
CA VAL A 266 -7.28 -7.45 -20.53
C VAL A 266 -8.66 -7.98 -20.13
N ASP A 267 -9.55 -8.21 -21.11
CA ASP A 267 -10.84 -8.85 -20.80
C ASP A 267 -10.63 -10.23 -20.18
N GLY A 268 -11.39 -10.51 -19.13
CA GLY A 268 -11.28 -11.74 -18.36
C GLY A 268 -10.13 -11.79 -17.36
N VAL A 269 -9.32 -10.73 -17.25
CA VAL A 269 -8.34 -10.60 -16.16
C VAL A 269 -9.08 -10.36 -14.85
N VAL A 270 -8.70 -11.11 -13.82
CA VAL A 270 -9.18 -10.93 -12.44
C VAL A 270 -7.97 -10.64 -11.57
N PHE A 271 -8.06 -9.59 -10.75
CA PHE A 271 -6.93 -9.16 -9.94
C PHE A 271 -7.37 -8.69 -8.55
N THR A 272 -6.45 -8.74 -7.61
CA THR A 272 -6.65 -8.22 -6.26
C THR A 272 -6.25 -6.76 -6.15
N THR A 273 -6.93 -5.99 -5.30
CA THR A 273 -6.59 -4.60 -4.99
C THR A 273 -7.08 -4.22 -3.60
N ALA A 274 -6.63 -3.08 -3.05
CA ALA A 274 -6.97 -2.65 -1.70
C ALA A 274 -8.44 -2.21 -1.53
N GLY A 275 -9.12 -1.86 -2.62
CA GLY A 275 -10.50 -1.38 -2.56
C GLY A 275 -11.15 -1.28 -3.93
N PHE A 276 -12.48 -1.28 -3.94
CA PHE A 276 -13.28 -1.03 -5.14
C PHE A 276 -14.50 -0.17 -4.78
N ALA A 277 -14.70 0.92 -5.53
CA ALA A 277 -15.81 1.83 -5.30
C ALA A 277 -17.14 1.19 -5.74
N THR A 278 -18.02 0.96 -4.78
CA THR A 278 -19.44 0.59 -5.04
C THR A 278 -20.33 1.74 -4.63
N GLU A 279 -21.56 1.75 -5.13
CA GLU A 279 -22.55 2.79 -4.80
C GLU A 279 -22.71 2.92 -3.28
N GLY A 280 -22.60 4.15 -2.78
CA GLY A 280 -22.71 4.46 -1.34
C GLY A 280 -21.50 4.07 -0.48
N SER A 281 -20.45 3.49 -1.06
CA SER A 281 -19.24 3.14 -0.29
C SER A 281 -18.40 4.38 0.08
N PRO A 282 -17.62 4.33 1.17
CA PRO A 282 -16.67 5.40 1.50
C PRO A 282 -15.71 5.71 0.35
N LEU A 283 -15.29 4.69 -0.42
CA LEU A 283 -14.41 4.88 -1.57
C LEU A 283 -15.11 5.61 -2.72
N ALA A 284 -16.41 5.38 -2.95
CA ALA A 284 -17.17 6.15 -3.93
C ALA A 284 -17.25 7.64 -3.52
N ALA A 285 -17.53 7.91 -2.25
CA ALA A 285 -17.54 9.28 -1.71
C ALA A 285 -16.16 9.96 -1.82
N PHE A 286 -15.08 9.21 -1.58
CA PHE A 286 -13.71 9.68 -1.78
C PHE A 286 -13.44 10.02 -3.26
N ASN A 287 -13.88 9.16 -4.19
CA ASN A 287 -13.70 9.40 -5.63
C ASN A 287 -14.41 10.69 -6.08
N GLU A 288 -15.62 10.95 -5.62
CA GLU A 288 -16.33 12.21 -5.89
C GLU A 288 -15.58 13.43 -5.33
N LYS A 289 -15.05 13.31 -4.11
CA LYS A 289 -14.25 14.36 -3.48
C LYS A 289 -12.95 14.61 -4.25
N TYR A 290 -12.28 13.56 -4.69
CA TYR A 290 -11.09 13.63 -5.53
C TYR A 290 -11.40 14.32 -6.86
N LYS A 291 -12.48 13.91 -7.53
CA LYS A 291 -12.94 14.50 -8.78
C LYS A 291 -13.28 15.98 -8.63
N ALA A 292 -13.94 16.37 -7.55
CA ALA A 292 -14.23 17.78 -7.26
C ALA A 292 -12.95 18.61 -7.07
N LYS A 293 -11.90 18.04 -6.47
CA LYS A 293 -10.61 18.74 -6.24
C LYS A 293 -9.74 18.81 -7.49
N PHE A 294 -9.70 17.75 -8.31
CA PHE A 294 -8.73 17.61 -9.41
C PHE A 294 -9.34 17.61 -10.81
N GLY A 295 -10.67 17.65 -10.94
CA GLY A 295 -11.39 17.70 -12.22
C GLY A 295 -11.42 16.38 -13.01
N GLN A 296 -10.93 15.28 -12.42
CA GLN A 296 -10.90 13.94 -13.04
C GLN A 296 -11.14 12.85 -11.99
N ASP A 297 -11.65 11.71 -12.42
CA ASP A 297 -11.79 10.55 -11.56
C ASP A 297 -10.40 9.98 -11.19
N PRO A 298 -10.24 9.35 -10.00
CA PRO A 298 -9.01 8.63 -9.69
C PRO A 298 -8.85 7.43 -10.65
N ASP A 299 -7.68 7.26 -11.19
CA ASP A 299 -7.35 6.24 -12.20
C ASP A 299 -6.87 4.92 -11.59
N THR A 300 -6.47 4.93 -10.32
CA THR A 300 -6.02 3.77 -9.57
C THR A 300 -6.41 3.88 -8.09
N VAL A 301 -6.53 2.73 -7.41
CA VAL A 301 -6.83 2.69 -5.96
C VAL A 301 -5.66 3.18 -5.11
N TYR A 302 -4.45 3.24 -5.64
CA TYR A 302 -3.27 3.71 -4.89
C TYR A 302 -3.44 5.12 -4.35
N ILE A 303 -4.23 5.97 -5.02
CA ILE A 303 -4.59 7.31 -4.52
C ILE A 303 -5.36 7.19 -3.20
N ALA A 304 -6.38 6.34 -3.16
CA ALA A 304 -7.18 6.11 -1.95
C ALA A 304 -6.36 5.44 -0.85
N ASN A 305 -5.45 4.52 -1.20
CA ASN A 305 -4.55 3.87 -0.27
C ASN A 305 -3.57 4.88 0.38
N GLY A 306 -3.05 5.83 -0.37
CA GLY A 306 -2.23 6.91 0.17
C GLY A 306 -3.01 7.84 1.10
N TYR A 307 -4.28 8.13 0.78
CA TYR A 307 -5.17 8.86 1.66
C TYR A 307 -5.42 8.11 2.98
N ASP A 308 -5.64 6.81 2.90
CA ASP A 308 -5.81 5.95 4.08
C ASP A 308 -4.57 5.91 4.96
N LEU A 309 -3.35 5.95 4.37
CA LEU A 309 -2.12 6.09 5.15
C LEU A 309 -2.13 7.40 5.97
N GLY A 310 -2.61 8.48 5.40
CA GLY A 310 -2.80 9.74 6.14
C GLY A 310 -3.76 9.57 7.33
N LYS A 311 -4.84 8.79 7.16
CA LYS A 311 -5.78 8.49 8.27
C LYS A 311 -5.16 7.57 9.32
N VAL A 312 -4.31 6.62 8.94
CA VAL A 312 -3.55 5.78 9.87
C VAL A 312 -2.57 6.63 10.69
N ILE A 313 -1.84 7.55 10.06
CA ILE A 313 -0.93 8.48 10.74
C ILE A 313 -1.72 9.37 11.71
N GLU A 314 -2.84 9.95 11.27
CA GLU A 314 -3.72 10.76 12.12
C GLU A 314 -4.19 9.98 13.36
N ALA A 315 -4.65 8.74 13.18
CA ALA A 315 -5.11 7.89 14.27
C ALA A 315 -3.96 7.54 15.24
N ALA A 316 -2.77 7.22 14.72
CA ALA A 316 -1.61 6.87 15.53
C ALA A 316 -1.14 8.04 16.40
N VAL A 317 -0.97 9.22 15.81
CA VAL A 317 -0.52 10.42 16.52
C VAL A 317 -1.59 10.92 17.50
N THR A 318 -2.87 10.84 17.14
CA THR A 318 -3.98 11.12 18.07
C THR A 318 -3.93 10.21 19.28
N LYS A 319 -3.70 8.89 19.07
CA LYS A 319 -3.61 7.90 20.15
C LYS A 319 -2.37 8.09 21.02
N ALA A 320 -1.23 8.44 20.40
CA ALA A 320 0.02 8.73 21.09
C ALA A 320 -0.04 10.06 21.88
N ASP A 321 -0.87 11.00 21.46
CA ASP A 321 -0.90 12.41 21.91
C ASP A 321 0.50 13.05 21.90
N SER A 322 1.34 12.64 20.94
CA SER A 322 2.77 12.99 20.85
C SER A 322 3.26 12.85 19.41
N VAL A 323 4.28 13.63 19.06
CA VAL A 323 5.03 13.48 17.79
C VAL A 323 6.34 12.70 17.98
N GLU A 324 6.60 12.15 19.17
CA GLU A 324 7.79 11.33 19.40
C GLU A 324 7.67 9.98 18.69
N SER A 325 8.69 9.62 17.90
CA SER A 325 8.71 8.46 17.00
C SER A 325 8.41 7.14 17.72
N THR A 326 8.95 6.94 18.93
CA THR A 326 8.70 5.71 19.71
C THR A 326 7.25 5.62 20.17
N ALA A 327 6.65 6.73 20.62
CA ALA A 327 5.24 6.77 21.03
C ALA A 327 4.32 6.53 19.82
N ILE A 328 4.65 7.11 18.66
CA ILE A 328 3.90 6.88 17.41
C ILE A 328 4.00 5.39 17.01
N ARG A 329 5.18 4.79 17.08
CA ARG A 329 5.39 3.36 16.76
C ARG A 329 4.52 2.46 17.66
N GLU A 330 4.49 2.69 18.96
CA GLU A 330 3.66 1.94 19.91
C GLU A 330 2.16 2.12 19.62
N ALA A 331 1.77 3.35 19.29
CA ALA A 331 0.40 3.64 18.90
C ALA A 331 0.01 2.87 17.63
N ILE A 332 0.86 2.89 16.55
CA ILE A 332 0.61 2.16 15.30
C ILE A 332 0.39 0.67 15.59
N ALA A 333 1.29 0.03 16.33
CA ALA A 333 1.22 -1.41 16.62
C ALA A 333 -0.05 -1.82 17.38
N SER A 334 -0.74 -0.86 18.00
CA SER A 334 -1.97 -1.06 18.78
C SER A 334 -3.23 -0.47 18.11
N LEU A 335 -3.16 -0.02 16.85
CA LEU A 335 -4.33 0.45 16.11
C LEU A 335 -5.24 -0.72 15.75
N ASP A 336 -6.53 -0.56 16.01
CA ASP A 336 -7.56 -1.52 15.64
C ASP A 336 -8.75 -0.79 15.01
N GLY A 337 -9.11 -1.20 13.79
CA GLY A 337 -10.30 -0.74 13.10
C GLY A 337 -10.26 0.74 12.67
N VAL A 338 -9.09 1.28 12.27
CA VAL A 338 -9.02 2.62 11.69
C VAL A 338 -9.89 2.66 10.43
N GLU A 339 -10.83 3.61 10.39
CA GLU A 339 -11.74 3.78 9.26
C GLU A 339 -11.01 4.47 8.11
N GLY A 340 -10.66 3.69 7.08
CA GLY A 340 -10.16 4.18 5.81
C GLY A 340 -11.26 4.24 4.75
N VAL A 341 -11.00 4.91 3.64
CA VAL A 341 -11.93 4.97 2.50
C VAL A 341 -11.96 3.64 1.73
N THR A 342 -10.90 2.84 1.81
CA THR A 342 -10.85 1.49 1.22
C THR A 342 -11.30 0.40 2.19
N GLY A 343 -11.64 0.74 3.44
CA GLY A 343 -12.11 -0.16 4.49
C GLY A 343 -11.34 -0.02 5.80
N LYS A 344 -11.63 -0.89 6.75
CA LYS A 344 -10.97 -0.89 8.06
C LYS A 344 -9.53 -1.40 7.98
N ILE A 345 -8.66 -0.78 8.79
CA ILE A 345 -7.23 -1.08 8.85
C ILE A 345 -6.85 -1.33 10.31
N SER A 346 -6.27 -2.50 10.59
CA SER A 346 -5.83 -2.88 11.94
C SER A 346 -4.39 -3.37 11.93
N TYR A 347 -3.61 -2.97 12.94
CA TYR A 347 -2.23 -3.45 13.16
C TYR A 347 -2.12 -4.31 14.41
N VAL A 348 -3.09 -4.22 15.34
CA VAL A 348 -3.09 -5.01 16.56
C VAL A 348 -3.01 -6.50 16.26
N GLY A 349 -2.07 -7.19 16.90
CA GLY A 349 -1.85 -8.63 16.73
C GLY A 349 -1.17 -9.02 15.41
N THR A 350 -0.71 -8.04 14.60
CA THR A 350 0.06 -8.28 13.38
C THR A 350 1.56 -8.07 13.62
N GLN A 351 2.36 -8.48 12.65
CA GLN A 351 3.80 -8.25 12.65
C GLN A 351 4.20 -7.11 11.72
N GLY A 352 3.40 -6.02 11.71
CA GLY A 352 3.66 -4.82 10.91
C GLY A 352 2.90 -4.75 9.58
N MET A 353 2.40 -5.87 9.03
CA MET A 353 1.48 -5.82 7.91
C MET A 353 0.05 -5.62 8.40
N PRO A 354 -0.75 -4.75 7.79
CA PRO A 354 -2.09 -4.49 8.28
C PRO A 354 -3.05 -5.64 7.95
N MET A 355 -3.96 -5.91 8.88
CA MET A 355 -5.15 -6.70 8.60
C MET A 355 -6.19 -5.77 7.97
N ARG A 356 -6.55 -6.04 6.72
CA ARG A 356 -7.54 -5.28 5.94
C ARG A 356 -8.15 -6.13 4.83
N SER A 357 -9.29 -5.70 4.30
CA SER A 357 -9.97 -6.41 3.22
C SER A 357 -9.18 -6.33 1.91
N VAL A 358 -9.34 -7.37 1.10
CA VAL A 358 -8.89 -7.45 -0.29
C VAL A 358 -10.13 -7.36 -1.18
N SER A 359 -10.10 -6.52 -2.20
CA SER A 359 -11.08 -6.51 -3.27
C SER A 359 -10.58 -7.35 -4.44
N LEU A 360 -11.42 -8.24 -4.93
CA LEU A 360 -11.19 -9.00 -6.15
C LEU A 360 -12.00 -8.36 -7.27
N VAL A 361 -11.31 -7.92 -8.31
CA VAL A 361 -11.88 -7.13 -9.41
C VAL A 361 -11.70 -7.86 -10.73
N ARG A 362 -12.73 -7.83 -11.57
CA ARG A 362 -12.69 -8.35 -12.94
C ARG A 362 -12.71 -7.20 -13.94
N ILE A 363 -11.95 -7.37 -15.03
CA ILE A 363 -11.99 -6.50 -16.20
C ILE A 363 -12.78 -7.21 -17.29
N GLU A 364 -13.82 -6.55 -17.82
CA GLU A 364 -14.64 -7.09 -18.89
C GLU A 364 -15.26 -5.95 -19.72
N GLY A 365 -15.12 -5.99 -21.04
CA GLY A 365 -15.64 -4.97 -21.95
C GLY A 365 -15.08 -3.57 -21.66
N GLY A 366 -13.83 -3.47 -21.17
CA GLY A 366 -13.22 -2.21 -20.75
C GLY A 366 -13.71 -1.66 -19.41
N ASN A 367 -14.62 -2.38 -18.72
CA ASN A 367 -15.15 -2.00 -17.41
C ASN A 367 -14.53 -2.87 -16.30
N ARG A 368 -14.42 -2.30 -15.11
CA ARG A 368 -14.04 -3.01 -13.89
C ARG A 368 -15.28 -3.30 -13.07
N SER A 369 -15.38 -4.50 -12.51
CA SER A 369 -16.47 -4.92 -11.65
C SER A 369 -15.96 -5.65 -10.43
N LEU A 370 -16.59 -5.41 -9.27
CA LEU A 370 -16.27 -6.12 -8.04
C LEU A 370 -16.76 -7.56 -8.13
N VAL A 371 -15.87 -8.51 -7.90
CA VAL A 371 -16.21 -9.93 -7.76
C VAL A 371 -16.51 -10.25 -6.30
N SER A 372 -15.63 -9.85 -5.39
CA SER A 372 -15.78 -10.00 -3.95
C SER A 372 -14.89 -9.02 -3.21
N GLN A 373 -15.22 -8.75 -1.93
CA GLN A 373 -14.38 -7.97 -1.03
C GLN A 373 -14.47 -8.58 0.37
N GLY A 374 -13.33 -8.77 1.02
CA GLY A 374 -13.28 -9.30 2.38
C GLY A 374 -11.89 -9.69 2.82
N VAL A 375 -11.80 -10.18 4.06
CA VAL A 375 -10.60 -10.80 4.62
C VAL A 375 -10.79 -12.31 4.48
N PRO A 376 -9.87 -13.05 3.86
CA PRO A 376 -9.96 -14.50 3.79
C PRO A 376 -9.83 -15.13 5.19
N ALA A 377 -10.34 -16.35 5.36
CA ALA A 377 -10.17 -17.09 6.60
C ALA A 377 -8.68 -17.31 6.89
N ALA A 378 -8.28 -17.22 8.16
CA ALA A 378 -6.85 -17.28 8.54
C ALA A 378 -6.20 -18.62 8.13
N GLU A 379 -6.95 -19.72 8.16
CA GLU A 379 -6.51 -21.05 7.73
C GLU A 379 -6.24 -21.14 6.21
N ASP A 380 -6.79 -20.24 5.42
CA ASP A 380 -6.56 -20.18 3.97
C ASP A 380 -5.28 -19.41 3.61
N VAL A 381 -4.76 -18.60 4.53
CA VAL A 381 -3.60 -17.73 4.29
C VAL A 381 -2.31 -18.50 4.56
N PRO A 382 -1.44 -18.68 3.55
CA PRO A 382 -0.13 -19.35 3.78
C PRO A 382 0.72 -18.52 4.75
N ALA A 383 1.57 -19.19 5.51
CA ALA A 383 2.57 -18.52 6.34
C ALA A 383 3.50 -17.62 5.49
N PRO A 384 4.01 -16.51 6.04
CA PRO A 384 4.97 -15.62 5.40
C PRO A 384 6.27 -16.30 4.98
#